data_a04bc5e5cb1637b88199857cf96be4a1
#
_entry.id   a04bc5e5cb1637b88199857cf96be4a1
#
_cell.length_a   1.000
_cell.length_b   1.000
_cell.length_c   1.000
_cell.angle_alpha   90.00
_cell.angle_beta   90.00
_cell.angle_gamma   90.00
#
_symmetry.space_group_name_H-M   'P 1'
#
loop_
_entity.id
_entity.type
_entity.pdbx_description
1 polymer ?
#
loop_
_entity_poly.entity_id
_entity_poly.type
_entity_poly.pdbx_seq_one_letter_code
_entity_poly.pdbx_strand_id
1 'polypeptide(L)'
;IDKSPLVNRIHVSDLVRVCFASARIEIDHNAKIPEICNVSDGNPSTTTEFFLSVAKSLGLPDPLISEHGKDEQVYDSVISKNLDSKRIDNTRMRKWLGVSPDFPTVEIGLSYRDSFKEEP
;
A
#
# COMPACT_ATOMS: atom_id res chain seq x y z
N ILE A 1 15.40 15.25 6.73
CA ILE A 1 14.20 15.21 5.88
C ILE A 1 14.19 13.91 5.10
N ASP A 2 13.14 13.14 5.27
CA ASP A 2 12.93 11.90 4.53
C ASP A 2 12.69 12.22 3.04
N LYS A 3 13.60 11.79 2.19
CA LYS A 3 13.52 11.96 0.74
C LYS A 3 13.06 10.70 0.02
N SER A 4 12.72 9.65 0.76
CA SER A 4 12.26 8.41 0.13
C SER A 4 10.89 8.61 -0.54
N PRO A 5 10.60 7.84 -1.61
CA PRO A 5 9.37 8.01 -2.37
C PRO A 5 8.15 7.57 -1.57
N LEU A 6 7.01 8.15 -1.90
CA LEU A 6 5.71 7.64 -1.47
C LEU A 6 5.43 6.31 -2.17
N VAL A 7 4.97 5.35 -1.41
CA VAL A 7 4.58 4.04 -1.89
C VAL A 7 3.11 3.81 -1.52
N ASN A 8 2.35 3.33 -2.47
CA ASN A 8 0.96 2.98 -2.28
C ASN A 8 0.84 1.47 -2.16
N ARG A 9 -0.11 1.03 -1.35
CA ARG A 9 -0.31 -0.40 -1.10
C ARG A 9 -1.76 -0.69 -0.75
N ILE A 10 -2.07 -1.97 -0.68
CA ILE A 10 -3.35 -2.45 -0.17
C ILE A 10 -3.10 -3.77 0.56
N HIS A 11 -3.81 -3.98 1.64
CA HIS A 11 -3.79 -5.27 2.34
C HIS A 11 -4.42 -6.34 1.44
N VAL A 12 -3.86 -7.55 1.46
CA VAL A 12 -4.32 -8.63 0.59
C VAL A 12 -5.79 -8.97 0.79
N SER A 13 -6.30 -8.90 2.01
CA SER A 13 -7.72 -9.14 2.29
C SER A 13 -8.62 -8.10 1.62
N ASP A 14 -8.20 -6.85 1.61
CA ASP A 14 -8.93 -5.78 0.92
C ASP A 14 -8.88 -5.95 -0.59
N LEU A 15 -7.73 -6.38 -1.13
CA LEU A 15 -7.60 -6.69 -2.55
C LEU A 15 -8.55 -7.80 -2.97
N VAL A 16 -8.68 -8.85 -2.18
CA VAL A 16 -9.62 -9.94 -2.43
C VAL A 16 -11.06 -9.42 -2.48
N ARG A 17 -11.42 -8.54 -1.55
CA ARG A 17 -12.75 -7.92 -1.54
C ARG A 17 -13.01 -7.09 -2.79
N VAL A 18 -12.00 -6.37 -3.28
CA VAL A 18 -12.09 -5.63 -4.55
C VAL A 18 -12.33 -6.57 -5.73
N CYS A 19 -11.60 -7.68 -5.78
CA CYS A 19 -11.79 -8.67 -6.84
C CYS A 19 -13.21 -9.26 -6.84
N PHE A 20 -13.73 -9.63 -5.67
CA PHE A 20 -15.11 -10.11 -5.56
C PHE A 20 -16.15 -9.06 -5.95
N ALA A 21 -15.96 -7.82 -5.52
CA ALA A 21 -16.85 -6.72 -5.88
C ALA A 21 -16.86 -6.48 -7.39
N SER A 22 -15.68 -6.52 -8.04
CA SER A 22 -15.55 -6.35 -9.48
C SER A 22 -16.26 -7.47 -10.25
N ALA A 23 -16.10 -8.73 -9.84
CA ALA A 23 -16.76 -9.86 -10.45
C ALA A 23 -18.28 -9.78 -10.29
N ARG A 24 -18.76 -9.36 -9.14
CA ARG A 24 -20.20 -9.22 -8.88
C ARG A 24 -20.83 -8.16 -9.76
N ILE A 25 -20.13 -7.07 -10.03
CA ILE A 25 -20.62 -5.98 -10.89
C ILE A 25 -20.69 -6.43 -12.34
N GLU A 26 -19.74 -7.23 -12.82
CA GLU A 26 -19.80 -7.79 -14.18
C GLU A 26 -21.03 -8.68 -14.40
N ILE A 27 -21.51 -9.33 -13.36
CA ILE A 27 -22.72 -10.15 -13.42
C ILE A 27 -23.99 -9.27 -13.49
N ASP A 28 -23.94 -8.08 -12.93
CA ASP A 28 -25.03 -7.11 -12.99
C ASP A 28 -24.88 -6.21 -14.21
N HIS A 29 -25.45 -6.61 -15.33
CA HIS A 29 -25.36 -5.94 -16.63
C HIS A 29 -25.89 -4.49 -16.66
N ASN A 30 -26.52 -4.03 -15.62
CA ASN A 30 -27.05 -2.67 -15.51
C ASN A 30 -26.11 -1.69 -14.78
N ALA A 31 -25.04 -2.20 -14.22
CA ALA A 31 -24.08 -1.35 -13.51
C ALA A 31 -23.09 -0.71 -14.50
N LYS A 32 -22.95 0.60 -14.42
CA LYS A 32 -21.88 1.31 -15.12
C LYS A 32 -20.59 1.14 -14.33
N ILE A 33 -19.64 0.42 -14.90
CA ILE A 33 -18.35 0.14 -14.27
C ILE A 33 -17.28 0.96 -14.97
N PRO A 34 -16.37 1.62 -14.24
CA PRO A 34 -15.17 2.16 -14.87
C PRO A 34 -14.30 1.00 -15.38
N GLU A 35 -13.79 1.12 -16.60
CA GLU A 35 -12.89 0.12 -17.18
C GLU A 35 -11.60 -0.06 -16.39
N ILE A 36 -11.18 1.02 -15.70
CA ILE A 36 -9.96 1.06 -14.90
C ILE A 36 -10.29 1.60 -13.51
N CYS A 37 -9.79 0.90 -12.52
CA CYS A 37 -9.95 1.28 -11.11
C CYS A 37 -8.62 1.10 -10.39
N ASN A 38 -8.10 2.18 -9.83
CA ASN A 38 -6.94 2.10 -8.97
C ASN A 38 -7.32 1.51 -7.62
N VAL A 39 -6.49 0.61 -7.13
CA VAL A 39 -6.72 -0.11 -5.88
C VAL A 39 -5.61 0.24 -4.90
N SER A 40 -5.97 0.84 -3.79
CA SER A 40 -5.03 1.19 -2.72
C SER A 40 -5.77 1.38 -1.40
N ASP A 41 -5.01 1.37 -0.30
CA ASP A 41 -5.58 1.65 1.03
C ASP A 41 -5.90 3.14 1.24
N GLY A 42 -5.44 4.03 0.36
CA GLY A 42 -5.67 5.45 0.45
C GLY A 42 -4.72 6.20 1.39
N ASN A 43 -3.77 5.51 1.99
CA ASN A 43 -2.80 6.08 2.94
C ASN A 43 -1.37 5.79 2.50
N PRO A 44 -0.87 6.46 1.46
CA PRO A 44 0.51 6.27 1.04
C PRO A 44 1.47 6.70 2.15
N SER A 45 2.57 6.00 2.27
CA SER A 45 3.66 6.33 3.17
C SER A 45 4.99 6.28 2.42
N THR A 46 6.00 6.95 2.94
CA THR A 46 7.33 6.83 2.35
C THR A 46 7.89 5.43 2.58
N THR A 47 8.86 5.05 1.77
CA THR A 47 9.57 3.78 1.94
C THR A 47 10.18 3.67 3.33
N THR A 48 10.76 4.75 3.83
CA THR A 48 11.34 4.81 5.17
C THR A 48 10.28 4.57 6.25
N GLU A 49 9.17 5.28 6.18
CA GLU A 49 8.05 5.09 7.12
C GLU A 49 7.52 3.66 7.11
N PHE A 50 7.42 3.07 5.92
CA PHE A 50 6.99 1.68 5.78
C PHE A 50 7.91 0.70 6.51
N PHE A 51 9.22 0.79 6.28
CA PHE A 51 10.17 -0.10 6.93
C PHE A 51 10.25 0.12 8.43
N LEU A 52 10.11 1.36 8.90
CA LEU A 52 10.02 1.65 10.34
C LEU A 52 8.79 0.99 10.96
N SER A 53 7.64 1.07 10.29
CA SER A 53 6.41 0.43 10.76
C SER A 53 6.54 -1.10 10.80
N VAL A 54 7.16 -1.69 9.81
CA VAL A 54 7.41 -3.14 9.75
C VAL A 54 8.33 -3.57 10.89
N ALA A 55 9.44 -2.87 11.08
CA ALA A 55 10.39 -3.18 12.15
C ALA A 55 9.72 -3.10 13.53
N LYS A 56 8.97 -2.04 13.77
CA LYS A 56 8.22 -1.85 15.01
C LYS A 56 7.21 -2.97 15.23
N SER A 57 6.47 -3.34 14.20
CA SER A 57 5.48 -4.42 14.27
C SER A 57 6.10 -5.78 14.57
N LEU A 58 7.32 -6.03 14.12
CA LEU A 58 8.04 -7.27 14.36
C LEU A 58 8.88 -7.27 15.63
N GLY A 59 8.92 -6.15 16.35
CA GLY A 59 9.78 -6.00 17.53
C GLY A 59 11.27 -5.97 17.20
N LEU A 60 11.61 -5.55 15.98
CA LEU A 60 12.99 -5.45 15.51
C LEU A 60 13.52 -4.02 15.74
N PRO A 61 14.85 -3.87 15.84
CA PRO A 61 15.44 -2.54 15.89
C PRO A 61 15.16 -1.77 14.59
N ASP A 62 15.20 -0.44 14.67
CA ASP A 62 15.00 0.39 13.51
C ASP A 62 15.99 0.06 12.40
N PRO A 63 15.55 0.00 11.15
CA PRO A 63 16.46 -0.23 10.03
C PRO A 63 17.45 0.93 9.89
N LEU A 64 18.65 0.59 9.46
CA LEU A 64 19.66 1.60 9.16
C LEU A 64 19.22 2.39 7.94
N ILE A 65 19.03 3.68 8.13
CA ILE A 65 18.76 4.60 7.04
C ILE A 65 20.10 5.12 6.52
N SER A 66 20.46 4.74 5.31
CA SER A 66 21.65 5.27 4.68
C SER A 66 21.36 6.71 4.24
N GLU A 67 21.86 7.67 5.00
CA GLU A 67 21.73 9.08 4.64
C GLU A 67 22.61 9.45 3.45
N HIS A 68 23.70 8.73 3.23
CA HIS A 68 24.62 8.97 2.11
C HIS A 68 25.25 7.65 1.69
N GLY A 69 24.68 7.01 0.68
CA GLY A 69 25.44 6.05 -0.08
C GLY A 69 26.66 6.78 -0.67
N LYS A 70 27.85 6.18 -0.55
CA LYS A 70 29.07 6.71 -1.20
C LYS A 70 28.94 6.80 -2.72
N ASP A 71 27.80 6.42 -3.25
CA ASP A 71 27.43 6.43 -4.66
C ASP A 71 26.20 7.33 -4.90
N GLU A 72 26.25 8.57 -4.41
CA GLU A 72 25.17 9.55 -4.65
C GLU A 72 24.82 9.63 -6.15
N GLN A 73 25.78 9.51 -7.03
CA GLN A 73 25.55 9.59 -8.48
C GLN A 73 24.79 8.39 -9.03
N VAL A 74 25.05 7.18 -8.53
CA VAL A 74 24.34 5.97 -8.96
C VAL A 74 22.96 5.96 -8.34
N TYR A 75 22.86 6.35 -7.08
CA TYR A 75 21.59 6.46 -6.36
C TYR A 75 20.68 7.49 -7.02
N ASP A 76 21.18 8.71 -7.29
CA ASP A 76 20.40 9.76 -7.94
C ASP A 76 20.01 9.39 -9.38
N SER A 77 20.85 8.66 -10.11
CA SER A 77 20.52 8.25 -11.47
C SER A 77 19.48 7.11 -11.52
N VAL A 78 19.53 6.19 -10.57
CA VAL A 78 18.54 5.12 -10.44
C VAL A 78 17.23 5.69 -9.88
N ILE A 79 17.32 6.55 -8.90
CA ILE A 79 16.20 7.20 -8.26
C ILE A 79 15.48 8.15 -9.22
N SER A 80 16.21 9.00 -9.93
CA SER A 80 15.59 9.95 -10.87
C SER A 80 14.87 9.27 -12.04
N LYS A 81 15.25 8.04 -12.37
CA LYS A 81 14.61 7.25 -13.43
C LYS A 81 13.42 6.42 -12.94
N ASN A 82 13.36 6.08 -11.65
CA ASN A 82 12.37 5.12 -11.12
C ASN A 82 11.44 5.72 -10.06
N LEU A 83 11.63 6.96 -9.65
CA LEU A 83 10.89 7.50 -8.52
C LEU A 83 9.87 8.52 -8.92
N ASP A 84 8.80 8.01 -9.45
CA ASP A 84 7.54 8.71 -9.37
C ASP A 84 6.95 8.49 -7.97
N SER A 85 7.21 9.44 -7.07
CA SER A 85 6.50 9.51 -5.81
C SER A 85 5.05 9.90 -6.10
N LYS A 86 4.13 8.96 -6.00
CA LYS A 86 2.73 9.17 -6.37
C LYS A 86 1.79 8.88 -5.22
N ARG A 87 0.73 9.67 -5.18
CA ARG A 87 -0.45 9.36 -4.36
C ARG A 87 -1.52 8.80 -5.27
N ILE A 88 -1.93 7.57 -5.03
CA ILE A 88 -2.98 6.92 -5.80
C ILE A 88 -4.33 7.27 -5.21
N ASP A 89 -5.21 7.79 -6.05
CA ASP A 89 -6.60 8.06 -5.70
C ASP A 89 -7.42 6.78 -5.83
N ASN A 90 -8.01 6.32 -4.74
CA ASN A 90 -8.85 5.12 -4.69
C ASN A 90 -10.36 5.44 -4.70
N THR A 91 -10.75 6.64 -5.12
CA THR A 91 -12.14 7.07 -5.10
C THR A 91 -13.06 6.15 -5.91
N ARG A 92 -12.62 5.70 -7.08
CA ARG A 92 -13.41 4.76 -7.90
C ARG A 92 -13.63 3.42 -7.20
N MET A 93 -12.61 2.91 -6.52
CA MET A 93 -12.73 1.69 -5.72
C MET A 93 -13.82 1.82 -4.65
N ARG A 94 -13.80 2.92 -3.90
CA ARG A 94 -14.78 3.16 -2.84
C ARG A 94 -16.17 3.49 -3.37
N LYS A 95 -16.24 4.36 -4.38
CA LYS A 95 -17.50 4.88 -4.90
C LYS A 95 -18.21 3.89 -5.84
N TRP A 96 -17.46 3.27 -6.76
CA TRP A 96 -18.05 2.40 -7.78
C TRP A 96 -18.13 0.95 -7.36
N LEU A 97 -17.12 0.44 -6.67
CA LEU A 97 -17.11 -0.93 -6.18
C LEU A 97 -17.68 -1.05 -4.76
N GLY A 98 -17.85 0.06 -4.07
CA GLY A 98 -18.37 0.04 -2.70
C GLY A 98 -17.42 -0.60 -1.69
N VAL A 99 -16.14 -0.67 -2.00
CA VAL A 99 -15.13 -1.26 -1.13
C VAL A 99 -14.35 -0.16 -0.43
N SER A 100 -14.47 -0.11 0.89
CA SER A 100 -13.60 0.71 1.74
C SER A 100 -12.60 -0.20 2.44
N PRO A 101 -11.33 0.21 2.57
CA PRO A 101 -10.33 -0.65 3.20
C PRO A 101 -10.66 -0.96 4.67
N ASP A 102 -10.65 -2.23 5.03
CA ASP A 102 -10.70 -2.67 6.43
C ASP A 102 -9.33 -2.47 7.10
N PHE A 103 -8.26 -2.47 6.31
CA PHE A 103 -6.89 -2.27 6.74
C PHE A 103 -6.32 -1.01 6.09
N PRO A 104 -6.79 0.18 6.53
CA PRO A 104 -6.44 1.44 5.85
C PRO A 104 -5.00 1.89 6.05
N THR A 105 -4.26 1.29 6.98
CA THR A 105 -2.86 1.60 7.22
C THR A 105 -2.03 0.33 7.34
N VAL A 106 -0.71 0.48 7.14
CA VAL A 106 0.25 -0.61 7.28
C VAL A 106 0.22 -1.17 8.70
N GLU A 107 0.15 -0.31 9.69
CA GLU A 107 0.13 -0.69 11.10
C GLU A 107 -1.06 -1.57 11.43
N ILE A 108 -2.25 -1.20 10.94
CA ILE A 108 -3.47 -1.99 11.14
C ILE A 108 -3.35 -3.33 10.41
N GLY A 109 -2.84 -3.34 9.18
CA GLY A 109 -2.64 -4.56 8.42
C GLY A 109 -1.65 -5.52 9.06
N LEU A 110 -0.56 -5.01 9.60
CA LEU A 110 0.45 -5.82 10.26
C LEU A 110 -0.03 -6.37 11.62
N SER A 111 -0.85 -5.62 12.35
CA SER A 111 -1.40 -6.10 13.61
C SER A 111 -2.38 -7.25 13.43
N TYR A 112 -3.06 -7.34 12.30
CA TYR A 112 -3.94 -8.46 11.97
C TYR A 112 -3.18 -9.80 11.89
N ARG A 113 -1.92 -9.76 11.47
CA ARG A 113 -1.06 -10.96 11.41
C ARG A 113 -0.88 -11.62 12.77
N ASP A 114 -0.83 -10.84 13.84
CA ASP A 114 -0.57 -11.37 15.17
C ASP A 114 -1.73 -12.21 15.71
N SER A 115 -2.94 -12.00 15.19
CA SER A 115 -4.10 -12.79 15.56
C SER A 115 -4.04 -14.26 15.07
N PHE A 116 -3.20 -14.55 14.06
CA PHE A 116 -3.01 -15.90 13.55
C PHE A 116 -1.90 -16.69 14.25
N LYS A 117 -1.11 -16.06 15.10
CA LYS A 117 0.00 -16.72 15.78
C LYS A 117 -0.43 -17.51 17.04
N GLU A 118 -1.65 -17.34 17.48
CA GLU A 118 -2.14 -17.93 18.73
C GLU A 118 -2.88 -19.28 18.54
N GLU A 119 -3.00 -19.77 17.31
CA GLU A 119 -3.52 -21.11 17.09
C GLU A 119 -2.38 -22.12 17.10
N PRO A 120 -2.42 -23.12 18.01
CA PRO A 120 -1.42 -24.18 18.07
C PRO A 120 -1.49 -25.11 16.85
#